data_e80a4e33782a0fa2deee3597e45fc5be
#
_entry.id   e80a4e33782a0fa2deee3597e45fc5be
#
_cell.length_a   1.000
_cell.length_b   1.000
_cell.length_c   1.000
_cell.angle_alpha   90.00
_cell.angle_beta   90.00
_cell.angle_gamma   90.00
#
_symmetry.space_group_name_H-M   'P 1'
#
loop_
_entity.id
_entity.type
_entity.pdbx_description
1 polymer ?
#
loop_
_entity_poly.entity_id
_entity_poly.type
_entity_poly.pdbx_seq_one_letter_code
_entity_poly.pdbx_strand_id
1 'polypeptide(L)'
;MTRRPSVLFVCAKNGGKSQMAAGLMRQLAGDRVDVHSAGTKPGTAVNALSAESLGELGIDISDQTPKPVDPQLVADVDVVVILGREAQLDPVPGTEFQNWDTDEPSERGIDGIERMRLVRDDIAARVRRLADQLSTPSSTPSEEPVQ
;
A
#
# COMPACT_ATOMS: atom_id res chain seq x y z
N MET A 1 18.45 -19.53 -0.29
CA MET A 1 17.59 -18.74 -1.15
C MET A 1 16.63 -17.92 -0.32
N THR A 2 16.54 -16.65 -0.63
CA THR A 2 15.77 -15.70 0.18
C THR A 2 14.34 -15.61 -0.33
N ARG A 3 13.38 -15.73 0.56
CA ARG A 3 11.98 -15.53 0.23
C ARG A 3 11.75 -14.04 -0.09
N ARG A 4 10.92 -13.77 -1.09
CA ARG A 4 10.58 -12.39 -1.40
C ARG A 4 9.76 -11.81 -0.24
N PRO A 5 10.03 -10.57 0.15
CA PRO A 5 9.16 -9.92 1.12
C PRO A 5 7.78 -9.68 0.52
N SER A 6 6.78 -9.62 1.38
CA SER A 6 5.40 -9.47 0.97
C SER A 6 4.71 -8.37 1.77
N VAL A 7 3.81 -7.64 1.11
CA VAL A 7 3.07 -6.54 1.72
C VAL A 7 1.60 -6.62 1.33
N LEU A 8 0.74 -6.31 2.28
CA LEU A 8 -0.69 -6.16 2.05
C LEU A 8 -1.07 -4.72 2.37
N PHE A 9 -1.53 -3.99 1.35
CA PHE A 9 -2.05 -2.63 1.53
C PHE A 9 -3.55 -2.71 1.75
N VAL A 10 -4.03 -2.07 2.82
CA VAL A 10 -5.44 -2.12 3.21
C VAL A 10 -5.99 -0.71 3.35
N CYS A 11 -7.15 -0.47 2.78
CA CYS A 11 -7.96 0.70 3.09
C CYS A 11 -9.40 0.23 3.25
N ALA A 12 -10.36 1.16 3.41
CA ALA A 12 -11.72 0.73 3.64
C ALA A 12 -12.31 0.03 2.42
N LYS A 13 -12.30 0.69 1.26
CA LYS A 13 -13.02 0.19 0.08
C LYS A 13 -12.17 -0.57 -0.90
N ASN A 14 -10.85 -0.51 -0.79
CA ASN A 14 -9.93 -1.11 -1.75
C ASN A 14 -10.20 -0.61 -3.18
N GLY A 15 -10.61 0.64 -3.28
CA GLY A 15 -10.87 1.27 -4.58
C GLY A 15 -10.01 2.48 -4.83
N GLY A 16 -9.27 2.96 -3.82
CA GLY A 16 -8.45 4.14 -3.93
C GLY A 16 -7.06 3.92 -3.39
N LYS A 17 -6.83 4.32 -2.13
CA LYS A 17 -5.48 4.39 -1.58
C LYS A 17 -4.72 3.08 -1.60
N SER A 18 -5.35 1.97 -1.22
CA SER A 18 -4.66 0.69 -1.20
C SER A 18 -4.31 0.20 -2.61
N GLN A 19 -5.20 0.46 -3.59
CA GLN A 19 -4.91 0.11 -4.98
C GLN A 19 -3.78 0.97 -5.53
N MET A 20 -3.76 2.26 -5.17
CA MET A 20 -2.69 3.16 -5.59
C MET A 20 -1.35 2.72 -5.02
N ALA A 21 -1.32 2.40 -3.73
CA ALA A 21 -0.09 1.94 -3.08
C ALA A 21 0.41 0.65 -3.71
N ALA A 22 -0.49 -0.30 -3.97
CA ALA A 22 -0.12 -1.56 -4.60
C ALA A 22 0.44 -1.34 -6.00
N GLY A 23 -0.22 -0.50 -6.80
CA GLY A 23 0.26 -0.20 -8.15
C GLY A 23 1.63 0.45 -8.15
N LEU A 24 1.83 1.42 -7.25
CA LEU A 24 3.11 2.09 -7.12
C LEU A 24 4.22 1.13 -6.68
N MET A 25 3.92 0.25 -5.73
CA MET A 25 4.92 -0.72 -5.26
C MET A 25 5.27 -1.72 -6.36
N ARG A 26 4.27 -2.19 -7.11
CA ARG A 26 4.53 -3.12 -8.21
C ARG A 26 5.43 -2.51 -9.27
N GLN A 27 5.20 -1.23 -9.61
CA GLN A 27 6.05 -0.57 -10.58
C GLN A 27 7.47 -0.39 -10.05
N LEU A 28 7.59 -0.02 -8.79
CA LEU A 28 8.90 0.28 -8.20
C LEU A 28 9.72 -0.98 -7.94
N ALA A 29 9.09 -1.99 -7.39
CA ALA A 29 9.80 -3.18 -6.90
C ALA A 29 9.75 -4.35 -7.87
N GLY A 30 8.77 -4.40 -8.75
CA GLY A 30 8.64 -5.50 -9.70
C GLY A 30 8.54 -6.84 -8.99
N ASP A 31 9.37 -7.78 -9.41
CA ASP A 31 9.34 -9.13 -8.87
C ASP A 31 9.98 -9.26 -7.49
N ARG A 32 10.57 -8.19 -6.98
CA ARG A 32 11.29 -8.26 -5.70
C ARG A 32 10.37 -8.28 -4.49
N VAL A 33 9.11 -7.89 -4.66
CA VAL A 33 8.15 -7.82 -3.57
C VAL A 33 6.83 -8.43 -4.02
N ASP A 34 6.24 -9.28 -3.19
CA ASP A 34 4.88 -9.77 -3.42
C ASP A 34 3.90 -8.73 -2.89
N VAL A 35 3.06 -8.20 -3.76
CA VAL A 35 2.19 -7.07 -3.43
C VAL A 35 0.73 -7.49 -3.49
N HIS A 36 0.00 -7.18 -2.43
CA HIS A 36 -1.43 -7.46 -2.32
C HIS A 36 -2.16 -6.22 -1.83
N SER A 37 -3.46 -6.14 -2.11
CA SER A 37 -4.31 -5.08 -1.59
C SER A 37 -5.67 -5.65 -1.22
N ALA A 38 -6.34 -5.03 -0.26
CA ALA A 38 -7.65 -5.47 0.19
C ALA A 38 -8.38 -4.33 0.88
N GLY A 39 -9.68 -4.52 1.12
CA GLY A 39 -10.50 -3.55 1.83
C GLY A 39 -11.26 -4.19 2.96
N THR A 40 -11.42 -3.45 4.05
CA THR A 40 -12.23 -3.91 5.17
C THR A 40 -13.72 -3.89 4.84
N LYS A 41 -14.12 -3.03 3.90
CA LYS A 41 -15.49 -2.96 3.36
C LYS A 41 -15.39 -2.72 1.87
N PRO A 42 -15.06 -3.77 1.09
CA PRO A 42 -14.76 -3.56 -0.34
C PRO A 42 -15.91 -2.93 -1.09
N GLY A 43 -15.57 -1.97 -1.95
CA GLY A 43 -16.53 -1.38 -2.87
C GLY A 43 -16.71 -2.24 -4.10
N THR A 44 -17.25 -1.64 -5.17
CA THR A 44 -17.57 -2.38 -6.39
C THR A 44 -16.55 -2.18 -7.50
N ALA A 45 -15.80 -1.08 -7.46
CA ALA A 45 -14.87 -0.76 -8.54
C ALA A 45 -13.77 0.15 -8.03
N VAL A 46 -12.67 0.20 -8.79
CA VAL A 46 -11.57 1.12 -8.53
C VAL A 46 -12.05 2.55 -8.79
N ASN A 47 -11.64 3.47 -7.93
CA ASN A 47 -11.98 4.88 -8.08
C ASN A 47 -11.36 5.45 -9.37
N ALA A 48 -12.18 6.12 -10.18
CA ALA A 48 -11.75 6.60 -11.49
C ALA A 48 -10.62 7.62 -11.40
N LEU A 49 -10.68 8.54 -10.43
CA LEU A 49 -9.64 9.55 -10.28
C LEU A 49 -8.33 8.93 -9.78
N SER A 50 -8.43 7.89 -8.95
CA SER A 50 -7.24 7.16 -8.52
C SER A 50 -6.56 6.50 -9.71
N ALA A 51 -7.36 5.84 -10.56
CA ALA A 51 -6.83 5.21 -11.76
C ALA A 51 -6.22 6.25 -12.70
N GLU A 52 -6.89 7.38 -12.87
CA GLU A 52 -6.39 8.45 -13.74
C GLU A 52 -5.06 9.00 -13.25
N SER A 53 -4.95 9.25 -11.93
CA SER A 53 -3.72 9.82 -11.39
C SER A 53 -2.54 8.86 -11.53
N LEU A 54 -2.75 7.56 -11.38
CA LEU A 54 -1.69 6.58 -11.62
C LEU A 54 -1.39 6.43 -13.11
N GLY A 55 -2.39 6.58 -13.95
CA GLY A 55 -2.20 6.56 -15.40
C GLY A 55 -1.23 7.61 -15.86
N GLU A 56 -1.18 8.75 -15.19
CA GLU A 56 -0.21 9.80 -15.50
C GLU A 56 1.23 9.34 -15.30
N LEU A 57 1.44 8.34 -14.47
CA LEU A 57 2.76 7.77 -14.21
C LEU A 57 3.00 6.47 -14.99
N GLY A 58 2.08 6.12 -15.89
CA GLY A 58 2.18 4.90 -16.67
C GLY A 58 1.75 3.66 -15.93
N ILE A 59 1.04 3.81 -14.82
CA ILE A 59 0.57 2.67 -14.02
C ILE A 59 -0.92 2.48 -14.26
N ASP A 60 -1.30 1.28 -14.69
CA ASP A 60 -2.69 0.96 -14.99
C ASP A 60 -3.27 0.09 -13.89
N ILE A 61 -4.24 0.63 -13.12
CA ILE A 61 -4.97 -0.15 -12.12
C ILE A 61 -6.43 -0.31 -12.50
N SER A 62 -6.79 0.06 -13.74
CA SER A 62 -8.18 0.04 -14.17
C SER A 62 -8.76 -1.37 -14.26
N ASP A 63 -7.92 -2.38 -14.37
CA ASP A 63 -8.35 -3.78 -14.43
C ASP A 63 -8.41 -4.45 -13.06
N GLN A 64 -8.08 -3.71 -12.00
CA GLN A 64 -8.14 -4.26 -10.65
C GLN A 64 -9.57 -4.18 -10.12
N THR A 65 -9.89 -5.08 -9.19
CA THR A 65 -11.19 -5.06 -8.52
C THR A 65 -10.99 -5.06 -7.01
N PRO A 66 -11.84 -4.34 -6.27
CA PRO A 66 -11.79 -4.40 -4.81
C PRO A 66 -12.03 -5.82 -4.31
N LYS A 67 -11.34 -6.17 -3.25
CA LYS A 67 -11.45 -7.51 -2.65
C LYS A 67 -11.39 -7.40 -1.14
N PRO A 68 -12.01 -8.37 -0.44
CA PRO A 68 -12.02 -8.34 1.01
C PRO A 68 -10.67 -8.73 1.60
N VAL A 69 -10.47 -8.41 2.87
CA VAL A 69 -9.30 -8.83 3.61
C VAL A 69 -9.39 -10.33 3.87
N ASP A 70 -8.35 -11.05 3.50
CA ASP A 70 -8.24 -12.48 3.77
C ASP A 70 -7.40 -12.66 5.03
N PRO A 71 -7.98 -13.22 6.13
CA PRO A 71 -7.22 -13.39 7.37
C PRO A 71 -5.96 -14.23 7.21
N GLN A 72 -5.97 -15.20 6.32
CA GLN A 72 -4.78 -16.02 6.08
C GLN A 72 -3.67 -15.17 5.47
N LEU A 73 -4.03 -14.29 4.55
CA LEU A 73 -3.05 -13.40 3.92
C LEU A 73 -2.46 -12.45 4.94
N VAL A 74 -3.29 -11.91 5.85
CA VAL A 74 -2.81 -11.05 6.92
C VAL A 74 -1.74 -11.76 7.75
N ALA A 75 -1.93 -13.04 8.02
CA ALA A 75 -0.98 -13.83 8.80
C ALA A 75 0.29 -14.16 8.00
N ASP A 76 0.16 -14.24 6.68
CA ASP A 76 1.27 -14.72 5.83
C ASP A 76 2.21 -13.63 5.36
N VAL A 77 1.72 -12.39 5.21
CA VAL A 77 2.58 -11.31 4.69
C VAL A 77 3.54 -10.82 5.76
N ASP A 78 4.63 -10.22 5.31
CA ASP A 78 5.61 -9.64 6.23
C ASP A 78 5.10 -8.36 6.87
N VAL A 79 4.38 -7.54 6.10
CA VAL A 79 3.88 -6.28 6.62
C VAL A 79 2.48 -6.00 6.06
N VAL A 80 1.60 -5.50 6.92
CA VAL A 80 0.30 -4.96 6.57
C VAL A 80 0.37 -3.45 6.73
N VAL A 81 0.01 -2.72 5.68
CA VAL A 81 -0.02 -1.26 5.71
C VAL A 81 -1.47 -0.82 5.58
N ILE A 82 -1.96 -0.11 6.58
CA ILE A 82 -3.32 0.43 6.59
C ILE A 82 -3.24 1.90 6.20
N LEU A 83 -3.91 2.27 5.11
CA LEU A 83 -3.88 3.63 4.60
C LEU A 83 -5.17 4.36 4.95
N GLY A 84 -5.02 5.54 5.54
CA GLY A 84 -6.15 6.35 5.97
C GLY A 84 -6.61 5.97 7.35
N ARG A 85 -7.73 6.59 7.78
CA ARG A 85 -8.23 6.45 9.15
C ARG A 85 -9.49 5.61 9.24
N GLU A 86 -10.08 5.25 8.10
CA GLU A 86 -11.38 4.58 8.07
C GLU A 86 -11.30 3.08 8.24
N ALA A 87 -10.21 2.49 7.77
CA ALA A 87 -10.04 1.04 7.85
C ALA A 87 -9.47 0.67 9.21
N GLN A 88 -10.03 -0.36 9.81
CA GLN A 88 -9.54 -0.89 11.08
C GLN A 88 -9.33 -2.38 10.94
N LEU A 89 -8.20 -2.84 11.43
CA LEU A 89 -7.82 -4.23 11.33
C LEU A 89 -7.01 -4.58 12.58
N ASP A 90 -7.40 -5.65 13.24
CA ASP A 90 -6.73 -6.08 14.46
C ASP A 90 -5.34 -6.65 14.13
N PRO A 91 -4.29 -6.21 14.82
CA PRO A 91 -2.96 -6.77 14.60
C PRO A 91 -2.91 -8.25 14.95
N VAL A 92 -2.09 -8.99 14.21
CA VAL A 92 -1.87 -10.40 14.53
C VAL A 92 -0.38 -10.61 14.85
N PRO A 93 -0.06 -11.54 15.77
CA PRO A 93 1.35 -11.79 16.10
C PRO A 93 2.13 -12.29 14.90
N GLY A 94 3.36 -11.83 14.78
CA GLY A 94 4.25 -12.28 13.71
C GLY A 94 4.18 -11.47 12.43
N THR A 95 3.22 -10.56 12.31
CA THR A 95 3.08 -9.69 11.15
C THR A 95 3.28 -8.25 11.60
N GLU A 96 4.13 -7.52 10.90
CA GLU A 96 4.32 -6.10 11.19
C GLU A 96 3.12 -5.31 10.66
N PHE A 97 2.61 -4.37 11.46
CA PHE A 97 1.52 -3.49 11.04
C PHE A 97 2.00 -2.05 11.04
N GLN A 98 1.70 -1.34 9.96
CA GLN A 98 1.97 0.10 9.83
C GLN A 98 0.67 0.81 9.50
N ASN A 99 0.49 1.99 10.08
CA ASN A 99 -0.66 2.84 9.77
C ASN A 99 -0.13 4.10 9.09
N TRP A 100 -0.58 4.34 7.87
CA TRP A 100 -0.18 5.53 7.11
C TRP A 100 -1.30 6.55 7.14
N ASP A 101 -1.09 7.62 7.89
CA ASP A 101 -2.01 8.76 7.92
C ASP A 101 -1.68 9.63 6.71
N THR A 102 -2.28 9.29 5.58
CA THR A 102 -1.97 9.92 4.30
C THR A 102 -2.56 11.32 4.22
N ASP A 103 -1.97 12.13 3.33
CA ASP A 103 -2.45 13.48 3.10
C ASP A 103 -3.93 13.48 2.70
N GLU A 104 -4.69 14.44 3.24
CA GLU A 104 -6.10 14.61 2.93
C GLU A 104 -6.33 16.04 2.41
N PRO A 105 -6.00 16.28 1.14
CA PRO A 105 -6.10 17.64 0.60
C PRO A 105 -7.52 18.20 0.61
N SER A 106 -8.54 17.33 0.67
CA SER A 106 -9.92 17.80 0.76
C SER A 106 -10.17 18.63 2.01
N GLU A 107 -9.40 18.41 3.07
CA GLU A 107 -9.51 19.22 4.30
C GLU A 107 -9.05 20.66 4.09
N ARG A 108 -8.31 20.90 3.00
CA ARG A 108 -7.83 22.23 2.63
C ARG A 108 -8.61 22.79 1.44
N GLY A 109 -9.74 22.15 1.08
CA GLY A 109 -10.57 22.63 -0.02
C GLY A 109 -10.08 22.19 -1.40
N ILE A 110 -9.14 21.27 -1.47
CA ILE A 110 -8.62 20.78 -2.75
C ILE A 110 -9.37 19.48 -3.11
N ASP A 111 -9.93 19.42 -4.31
CA ASP A 111 -10.68 18.25 -4.73
C ASP A 111 -10.30 17.84 -6.15
N GLY A 112 -11.01 16.86 -6.70
CA GLY A 112 -10.82 16.39 -8.07
C GLY A 112 -9.46 15.76 -8.30
N ILE A 113 -8.97 15.90 -9.53
CA ILE A 113 -7.70 15.26 -9.91
C ILE A 113 -6.51 15.89 -9.16
N GLU A 114 -6.59 17.19 -8.84
CA GLU A 114 -5.53 17.81 -8.07
C GLU A 114 -5.38 17.19 -6.68
N ARG A 115 -6.53 16.94 -6.03
CA ARG A 115 -6.53 16.24 -4.76
C ARG A 115 -5.88 14.87 -4.90
N MET A 116 -6.25 14.15 -5.93
CA MET A 116 -5.77 12.78 -6.12
C MET A 116 -4.28 12.76 -6.42
N ARG A 117 -3.77 13.75 -7.15
CA ARG A 117 -2.33 13.83 -7.42
C ARG A 117 -1.53 14.03 -6.13
N LEU A 118 -2.04 14.85 -5.22
CA LEU A 118 -1.37 15.07 -3.93
C LEU A 118 -1.39 13.80 -3.07
N VAL A 119 -2.52 13.11 -3.04
CA VAL A 119 -2.62 11.83 -2.32
C VAL A 119 -1.65 10.82 -2.93
N ARG A 120 -1.64 10.72 -4.26
CA ARG A 120 -0.74 9.83 -4.99
C ARG A 120 0.72 10.10 -4.62
N ASP A 121 1.11 11.38 -4.64
CA ASP A 121 2.51 11.73 -4.40
C ASP A 121 2.93 11.43 -2.96
N ASP A 122 2.03 11.65 -2.00
CA ASP A 122 2.29 11.27 -0.61
C ASP A 122 2.46 9.76 -0.48
N ILE A 123 1.55 9.00 -1.08
CA ILE A 123 1.62 7.54 -1.03
C ILE A 123 2.89 7.05 -1.72
N ALA A 124 3.26 7.66 -2.86
CA ALA A 124 4.46 7.27 -3.58
C ALA A 124 5.72 7.45 -2.73
N ALA A 125 5.80 8.53 -1.97
CA ALA A 125 6.95 8.76 -1.10
C ALA A 125 7.02 7.70 0.00
N ARG A 126 5.87 7.34 0.56
CA ARG A 126 5.81 6.31 1.60
C ARG A 126 6.14 4.92 1.04
N VAL A 127 5.66 4.63 -0.15
CA VAL A 127 5.95 3.36 -0.83
C VAL A 127 7.45 3.22 -1.09
N ARG A 128 8.10 4.31 -1.50
CA ARG A 128 9.56 4.28 -1.74
C ARG A 128 10.30 3.94 -0.44
N ARG A 129 9.90 4.55 0.67
CA ARG A 129 10.54 4.26 1.95
C ARG A 129 10.33 2.80 2.36
N LEU A 130 9.11 2.30 2.15
CA LEU A 130 8.82 0.91 2.47
C LEU A 130 9.60 -0.04 1.57
N ALA A 131 9.70 0.26 0.29
CA ALA A 131 10.47 -0.56 -0.63
C ALA A 131 11.94 -0.65 -0.20
N ASP A 132 12.50 0.47 0.27
CA ASP A 132 13.86 0.48 0.77
C ASP A 132 13.99 -0.41 2.01
N GLN A 133 13.03 -0.36 2.92
CA GLN A 133 13.02 -1.21 4.10
C GLN A 133 12.95 -2.69 3.72
N LEU A 134 12.11 -3.02 2.76
CA LEU A 134 11.93 -4.40 2.34
C LEU A 134 13.11 -4.93 1.54
N SER A 135 13.79 -4.06 0.81
CA SER A 135 14.97 -4.44 0.02
C SER A 135 16.22 -4.59 0.85
N THR A 136 16.29 -3.89 1.96
CA THR A 136 17.46 -3.95 2.83
C THR A 136 17.41 -5.26 3.62
N PRO A 137 18.42 -6.10 3.50
CA PRO A 137 18.44 -7.31 4.34
C PRO A 137 18.42 -6.92 5.80
N SER A 138 17.65 -7.61 6.53
CA SER A 138 17.53 -7.26 7.93
C SER A 138 18.81 -7.45 8.67
N SER A 139 19.46 -7.36 8.16
CA SER A 139 20.41 -7.18 8.60
C SER A 139 20.73 -6.52 9.51
N THR A 140 20.04 -6.40 9.37
CA THR A 140 20.22 -6.05 9.81
C THR A 140 20.58 -5.72 10.58
N PRO A 141 20.74 -5.61 11.01
CA PRO A 141 20.99 -5.16 11.71
C PRO A 141 21.66 -5.25 12.43
N SER A 142 21.55 -5.46 12.60
CA SER A 142 21.93 -5.43 13.07
C SER A 142 22.65 -5.80 13.46
N GLU A 143 22.87 -6.13 13.25
CA GLU A 143 23.38 -6.51 13.31
C GLU A 143 24.25 -6.47 13.64
N GLU A 144 24.41 -6.57 13.81
CA GLU A 144 24.98 -6.62 13.90
C GLU A 144 25.78 -6.57 14.37
N PRO A 145 25.95 -6.63 14.69
CA PRO A 145 26.65 -6.62 15.12
C PRO A 145 27.52 -6.74 15.44
N VAL A 146 27.55 -6.91 15.51
CA VAL A 146 28.17 -7.06 15.60
C VAL A 146 28.97 -7.14 15.84
N GLN A 147 29.11 -7.25 15.88
CA GLN A 147 29.63 -7.41 15.90
C GLN A 147 30.29 -7.58 16.06
#